data_9676f18d0395dcfe99d5f88061bb1c48
#
_entry.id   9676f18d0395dcfe99d5f88061bb1c48
#
_cell.length_a   1.000
_cell.length_b   1.000
_cell.length_c   1.000
_cell.angle_alpha   90.00
_cell.angle_beta   90.00
_cell.angle_gamma   90.00
#
_symmetry.space_group_name_H-M   'P 1'
#
loop_
_entity.id
_entity.type
_entity.pdbx_description
1 polymer ?
#
loop_
_entity_poly.entity_id
_entity_poly.type
_entity_poly.pdbx_seq_one_letter_code
_entity_poly.pdbx_strand_id
1 'polypeptide(L)'
;MAISSNGTKLANLFNPEVAADIISAELENAIALAPLAVVDRTLVGRAGNTITMPKFGYIGDAKDVAEGADIEISQMTTSTTEVEIKKAGKGIEITDEALLSGYGDVAGEGTKQLKMSIANKIDNDMFTAVAGSTLTATSAMTVAGLLGAKAKFGEDVDQPAVLVVSPNNYVKIAADLVSLENSDKVLVGGVVGKVAGLQVKVSGKVNDTTAYIIAPGALGLALKRDVQVESDRDIVAKLTVITADEHYATYLKDESKAIKITIG
;
A
#
# COMPACT_ATOMS: atom_id res chain seq x y z
N MET A 1 -2.67 0.61 -58.67
CA MET A 1 -3.52 1.17 -57.63
C MET A 1 -2.63 1.34 -56.40
N ALA A 2 -2.24 2.57 -56.06
CA ALA A 2 -1.38 2.81 -54.89
C ALA A 2 -2.25 2.63 -53.64
N ILE A 3 -1.89 1.67 -52.79
CA ILE A 3 -2.53 1.46 -51.50
C ILE A 3 -2.15 2.65 -50.63
N SER A 4 -3.15 3.41 -50.23
CA SER A 4 -3.01 4.55 -49.32
C SER A 4 -2.22 4.14 -48.05
N SER A 5 -1.16 4.88 -47.77
CA SER A 5 -0.32 4.67 -46.55
C SER A 5 -1.02 5.04 -45.24
N ASN A 6 -2.31 5.35 -45.26
CA ASN A 6 -3.11 5.79 -44.11
C ASN A 6 -3.94 4.67 -43.45
N GLY A 7 -3.51 3.42 -43.51
CA GLY A 7 -4.10 2.38 -42.67
C GLY A 7 -3.78 2.66 -41.19
N THR A 8 -4.79 2.70 -40.34
CA THR A 8 -4.61 2.75 -38.87
C THR A 8 -3.79 1.54 -38.43
N LYS A 9 -2.55 1.75 -38.05
CA LYS A 9 -1.66 0.68 -37.54
C LYS A 9 -1.99 0.42 -36.09
N LEU A 10 -1.78 -0.80 -35.62
CA LEU A 10 -1.95 -1.19 -34.22
C LEU A 10 -1.14 -0.28 -33.25
N ALA A 11 0.05 0.15 -33.69
CA ALA A 11 0.86 1.14 -33.01
C ALA A 11 0.18 2.52 -32.81
N ASN A 12 -0.83 2.81 -33.65
CA ASN A 12 -1.63 4.05 -33.49
C ASN A 12 -2.86 3.86 -32.60
N LEU A 13 -3.23 2.61 -32.29
CA LEU A 13 -4.34 2.28 -31.37
C LEU A 13 -3.86 2.09 -29.94
N PHE A 14 -2.63 1.63 -29.76
CA PHE A 14 -2.00 1.47 -28.44
C PHE A 14 -0.77 2.37 -28.37
N ASN A 15 -0.86 3.45 -27.59
CA ASN A 15 0.29 4.31 -27.30
C ASN A 15 0.84 3.94 -25.91
N PRO A 16 2.05 3.37 -25.81
CA PRO A 16 2.64 2.98 -24.53
C PRO A 16 2.80 4.15 -23.54
N GLU A 17 3.09 5.36 -24.04
CA GLU A 17 3.21 6.55 -23.17
C GLU A 17 1.87 6.92 -22.53
N VAL A 18 0.78 6.92 -23.33
CA VAL A 18 -0.58 7.17 -22.79
C VAL A 18 -1.00 6.07 -21.84
N ALA A 19 -0.66 4.81 -22.12
CA ALA A 19 -0.93 3.70 -21.22
C ALA A 19 -0.16 3.83 -19.90
N ALA A 20 1.11 4.26 -19.94
CA ALA A 20 1.90 4.52 -18.75
C ALA A 20 1.30 5.64 -17.89
N ASP A 21 0.86 6.73 -18.49
CA ASP A 21 0.19 7.85 -17.79
C ASP A 21 -1.11 7.40 -17.12
N ILE A 22 -1.95 6.64 -17.84
CA ILE A 22 -3.20 6.09 -17.30
C ILE A 22 -2.92 5.15 -16.12
N ILE A 23 -1.95 4.24 -16.28
CA ILE A 23 -1.59 3.30 -15.22
C ILE A 23 -1.07 4.07 -14.00
N SER A 24 -0.17 5.02 -14.17
CA SER A 24 0.41 5.82 -13.08
C SER A 24 -0.66 6.62 -12.33
N ALA A 25 -1.57 7.30 -13.04
CA ALA A 25 -2.63 8.09 -12.45
C ALA A 25 -3.65 7.25 -11.65
N GLU A 26 -3.92 6.03 -12.09
CA GLU A 26 -4.89 5.14 -11.44
C GLU A 26 -4.25 4.16 -10.44
N LEU A 27 -2.92 4.03 -10.45
CA LEU A 27 -2.20 3.07 -9.61
C LEU A 27 -2.36 3.38 -8.12
N GLU A 28 -2.22 4.65 -7.72
CA GLU A 28 -2.38 5.07 -6.33
C GLU A 28 -3.78 4.73 -5.78
N ASN A 29 -4.81 4.84 -6.63
CA ASN A 29 -6.18 4.48 -6.26
C ASN A 29 -6.40 2.95 -6.20
N ALA A 30 -5.61 2.18 -6.94
CA ALA A 30 -5.68 0.72 -6.95
C ALA A 30 -4.99 0.08 -5.75
N ILE A 31 -4.02 0.78 -5.14
CA ILE A 31 -3.29 0.31 -3.96
C ILE A 31 -4.14 0.54 -2.71
N ALA A 32 -4.44 -0.54 -1.98
CA ALA A 32 -5.34 -0.47 -0.84
C ALA A 32 -4.78 0.35 0.32
N LEU A 33 -3.48 0.31 0.56
CA LEU A 33 -2.80 1.01 1.66
C LEU A 33 -2.19 2.36 1.26
N ALA A 34 -2.27 2.77 -0.03
CA ALA A 34 -1.72 4.04 -0.50
C ALA A 34 -2.19 5.28 0.30
N PRO A 35 -3.47 5.40 0.70
CA PRO A 35 -3.93 6.56 1.48
C PRO A 35 -3.29 6.67 2.88
N LEU A 36 -2.68 5.58 3.37
CA LEU A 36 -2.01 5.51 4.67
C LEU A 36 -0.48 5.68 4.55
N ALA A 37 0.03 5.67 3.33
CA ALA A 37 1.45 5.81 3.03
C ALA A 37 1.83 7.25 2.66
N VAL A 38 3.04 7.63 3.03
CA VAL A 38 3.67 8.87 2.55
C VAL A 38 4.51 8.51 1.31
N VAL A 39 4.16 9.12 0.18
CA VAL A 39 4.91 8.93 -1.07
C VAL A 39 6.15 9.81 -1.06
N ASP A 40 7.32 9.20 -1.22
CA ASP A 40 8.62 9.87 -1.32
C ASP A 40 9.18 9.71 -2.74
N ARG A 41 9.41 10.83 -3.41
CA ARG A 41 9.94 10.91 -4.78
C ARG A 41 11.36 11.49 -4.84
N THR A 42 12.07 11.54 -3.74
CA THR A 42 13.41 12.18 -3.66
C THR A 42 14.46 11.51 -4.54
N LEU A 43 14.29 10.21 -4.84
CA LEU A 43 15.19 9.45 -5.71
C LEU A 43 14.83 9.48 -7.20
N VAL A 44 13.77 10.14 -7.59
CA VAL A 44 13.40 10.26 -9.01
C VAL A 44 14.50 11.04 -9.75
N GLY A 45 15.08 10.43 -10.80
CA GLY A 45 16.14 11.02 -11.60
C GLY A 45 17.52 11.12 -10.92
N ARG A 46 17.70 10.54 -9.72
CA ARG A 46 18.99 10.52 -9.01
C ARG A 46 19.65 9.15 -9.07
N ALA A 47 20.97 9.13 -8.99
CA ALA A 47 21.74 7.89 -8.86
C ALA A 47 21.55 7.30 -7.43
N GLY A 48 21.72 5.99 -7.30
CA GLY A 48 21.54 5.25 -6.06
C GLY A 48 20.29 4.37 -6.08
N ASN A 49 20.32 3.28 -5.33
CA ASN A 49 19.23 2.31 -5.20
C ASN A 49 18.77 2.12 -3.75
N THR A 50 19.32 2.92 -2.83
CA THR A 50 19.07 2.81 -1.39
C THR A 50 18.61 4.14 -0.84
N ILE A 51 17.62 4.14 0.03
CA ILE A 51 17.22 5.28 0.85
C ILE A 51 17.63 4.98 2.27
N THR A 52 18.42 5.86 2.87
CA THR A 52 18.80 5.79 4.27
C THR A 52 17.87 6.68 5.09
N MET A 53 17.09 6.07 5.98
CA MET A 53 16.18 6.76 6.88
C MET A 53 16.81 6.87 8.26
N PRO A 54 17.18 8.10 8.73
CA PRO A 54 17.65 8.27 10.09
C PRO A 54 16.46 8.16 11.07
N LYS A 55 16.65 7.38 12.13
CA LYS A 55 15.76 7.32 13.29
C LYS A 55 16.49 7.96 14.47
N PHE A 56 15.83 8.89 15.14
CA PHE A 56 16.37 9.55 16.32
C PHE A 56 15.75 8.95 17.57
N GLY A 57 16.59 8.56 18.53
CA GLY A 57 16.14 8.13 19.84
C GLY A 57 15.71 9.33 20.69
N TYR A 58 14.70 9.13 21.52
CA TYR A 58 14.29 10.12 22.50
C TYR A 58 15.39 10.29 23.56
N ILE A 59 15.72 11.53 23.91
CA ILE A 59 16.82 11.84 24.86
C ILE A 59 16.41 11.74 26.34
N GLY A 60 15.14 11.46 26.63
CA GLY A 60 14.58 11.42 27.97
C GLY A 60 13.89 12.73 28.38
N ASP A 61 13.17 12.68 29.50
CA ASP A 61 12.44 13.82 30.02
C ASP A 61 13.38 14.84 30.66
N ALA A 62 13.02 16.12 30.59
CA ALA A 62 13.72 17.18 31.31
C ALA A 62 13.56 16.99 32.84
N LYS A 63 14.60 17.31 33.60
CA LYS A 63 14.59 17.27 35.04
C LYS A 63 14.57 18.69 35.61
N ASP A 64 14.01 18.84 36.83
CA ASP A 64 14.12 20.09 37.57
C ASP A 64 15.59 20.36 37.91
N VAL A 65 16.05 21.58 37.61
CA VAL A 65 17.41 22.02 37.88
C VAL A 65 17.39 23.07 38.99
N ALA A 66 18.10 22.81 40.08
CA ALA A 66 18.23 23.77 41.17
C ALA A 66 19.05 25.00 40.75
N GLU A 67 18.85 26.13 41.41
CA GLU A 67 19.60 27.36 41.16
C GLU A 67 21.11 27.12 41.33
N GLY A 68 21.88 27.40 40.22
CA GLY A 68 23.33 27.19 40.18
C GLY A 68 23.78 25.76 39.88
N ALA A 69 22.86 24.83 39.62
CA ALA A 69 23.21 23.47 39.20
C ALA A 69 23.33 23.36 37.66
N ASP A 70 24.16 22.45 37.19
CA ASP A 70 24.37 22.19 35.81
C ASP A 70 23.16 21.46 35.17
N ILE A 71 22.81 21.84 33.93
CA ILE A 71 21.80 21.15 33.14
C ILE A 71 22.42 19.87 32.61
N GLU A 72 21.71 18.75 32.73
CA GLU A 72 22.11 17.45 32.18
C GLU A 72 22.13 17.53 30.63
N ILE A 73 23.28 17.23 30.04
CA ILE A 73 23.45 17.17 28.60
C ILE A 73 23.36 15.70 28.16
N SER A 74 22.32 15.36 27.42
CA SER A 74 22.11 14.03 26.87
C SER A 74 22.56 13.98 25.40
N GLN A 75 23.24 12.90 25.02
CA GLN A 75 23.62 12.68 23.63
C GLN A 75 22.42 12.10 22.86
N MET A 76 22.09 12.73 21.73
CA MET A 76 21.09 12.21 20.82
C MET A 76 21.65 10.97 20.10
N THR A 77 20.95 9.85 20.24
CA THR A 77 21.30 8.61 19.52
C THR A 77 20.58 8.56 18.18
N THR A 78 21.29 8.14 17.14
CA THR A 78 20.75 7.96 15.80
C THR A 78 20.96 6.52 15.34
N SER A 79 19.94 5.96 14.76
CA SER A 79 20.03 4.71 14.00
C SER A 79 19.58 4.95 12.57
N THR A 80 20.08 4.16 11.65
CA THR A 80 19.72 4.24 10.23
C THR A 80 19.06 2.96 9.78
N THR A 81 17.97 3.09 9.05
CA THR A 81 17.35 1.97 8.33
C THR A 81 17.55 2.19 6.85
N GLU A 82 18.19 1.25 6.19
CA GLU A 82 18.38 1.28 4.75
C GLU A 82 17.24 0.53 4.06
N VAL A 83 16.68 1.15 3.04
CA VAL A 83 15.59 0.58 2.24
C VAL A 83 16.05 0.52 0.79
N GLU A 84 16.11 -0.68 0.24
CA GLU A 84 16.54 -0.92 -1.13
C GLU A 84 15.37 -0.79 -2.11
N ILE A 85 15.60 -0.04 -3.20
CA ILE A 85 14.67 0.09 -4.31
C ILE A 85 14.67 -1.20 -5.12
N LYS A 86 13.50 -1.75 -5.36
CA LYS A 86 13.29 -2.94 -6.18
C LYS A 86 12.45 -2.62 -7.41
N LYS A 87 12.57 -3.45 -8.43
CA LYS A 87 11.78 -3.40 -9.64
C LYS A 87 10.61 -4.39 -9.53
N ALA A 88 9.39 -3.93 -9.75
CA ALA A 88 8.25 -4.78 -10.07
C ALA A 88 7.90 -4.63 -11.54
N GLY A 89 7.70 -5.73 -12.21
CA GLY A 89 7.32 -5.73 -13.62
C GLY A 89 6.47 -6.93 -13.97
N LYS A 90 5.60 -6.74 -14.96
CA LYS A 90 4.75 -7.78 -15.55
C LYS A 90 4.61 -7.52 -17.03
N GLY A 91 4.52 -8.59 -17.83
CA GLY A 91 4.27 -8.53 -19.27
C GLY A 91 3.09 -9.39 -19.65
N ILE A 92 2.52 -9.07 -20.80
CA ILE A 92 1.49 -9.83 -21.50
C ILE A 92 1.90 -9.98 -22.96
N GLU A 93 1.48 -11.07 -23.58
CA GLU A 93 1.63 -11.35 -25.00
C GLU A 93 0.24 -11.44 -25.63
N ILE A 94 0.04 -10.77 -26.74
CA ILE A 94 -1.23 -10.76 -27.48
C ILE A 94 -0.93 -11.17 -28.92
N THR A 95 -1.53 -12.27 -29.36
CA THR A 95 -1.39 -12.74 -30.74
C THR A 95 -2.27 -11.94 -31.71
N ASP A 96 -1.89 -11.90 -32.98
CA ASP A 96 -2.68 -11.24 -34.02
C ASP A 96 -4.08 -11.87 -34.13
N GLU A 97 -4.19 -13.19 -33.96
CA GLU A 97 -5.46 -13.91 -33.96
C GLU A 97 -6.37 -13.47 -32.81
N ALA A 98 -5.79 -13.26 -31.61
CA ALA A 98 -6.57 -12.78 -30.47
C ALA A 98 -7.09 -11.35 -30.68
N LEU A 99 -6.30 -10.49 -31.37
CA LEU A 99 -6.74 -9.14 -31.70
C LEU A 99 -7.82 -9.11 -32.80
N LEU A 100 -7.70 -10.01 -33.81
CA LEU A 100 -8.63 -10.05 -34.92
C LEU A 100 -9.95 -10.78 -34.58
N SER A 101 -9.90 -11.79 -33.72
CA SER A 101 -11.06 -12.59 -33.32
C SER A 101 -11.60 -12.23 -31.93
N GLY A 102 -10.85 -11.45 -31.15
CA GLY A 102 -11.24 -11.04 -29.79
C GLY A 102 -12.48 -10.15 -29.78
N TYR A 103 -13.42 -10.45 -28.89
CA TYR A 103 -14.57 -9.59 -28.65
C TYR A 103 -14.20 -8.54 -27.59
N GLY A 104 -14.24 -7.27 -28.00
CA GLY A 104 -13.92 -6.14 -27.11
C GLY A 104 -12.47 -5.61 -27.27
N ASP A 105 -12.06 -4.74 -26.34
CA ASP A 105 -10.72 -4.13 -26.30
C ASP A 105 -9.73 -5.00 -25.51
N VAL A 106 -9.08 -5.93 -26.20
CA VAL A 106 -8.08 -6.84 -25.60
C VAL A 106 -6.86 -6.09 -25.07
N ALA A 107 -6.42 -5.02 -25.77
CA ALA A 107 -5.25 -4.24 -25.36
C ALA A 107 -5.55 -3.39 -24.11
N GLY A 108 -6.74 -2.79 -24.04
CA GLY A 108 -7.18 -2.03 -22.86
C GLY A 108 -7.36 -2.93 -21.63
N GLU A 109 -7.94 -4.13 -21.78
CA GLU A 109 -8.04 -5.08 -20.68
C GLU A 109 -6.66 -5.56 -20.24
N GLY A 110 -5.74 -5.79 -21.18
CA GLY A 110 -4.34 -6.12 -20.87
C GLY A 110 -3.66 -5.06 -20.03
N THR A 111 -3.79 -3.79 -20.40
CA THR A 111 -3.26 -2.63 -19.66
C THR A 111 -3.85 -2.56 -18.24
N LYS A 112 -5.15 -2.79 -18.09
CA LYS A 112 -5.83 -2.84 -16.80
C LYS A 112 -5.28 -3.96 -15.90
N GLN A 113 -5.05 -5.14 -16.46
CA GLN A 113 -4.48 -6.27 -15.71
C GLN A 113 -3.03 -6.02 -15.31
N LEU A 114 -2.21 -5.38 -16.15
CA LEU A 114 -0.85 -4.96 -15.81
C LEU A 114 -0.86 -4.00 -14.62
N LYS A 115 -1.73 -2.98 -14.65
CA LYS A 115 -1.93 -2.05 -13.54
C LYS A 115 -2.29 -2.78 -12.25
N MET A 116 -3.29 -3.64 -12.28
CA MET A 116 -3.72 -4.42 -11.11
C MET A 116 -2.61 -5.33 -10.57
N SER A 117 -1.79 -5.89 -11.46
CA SER A 117 -0.68 -6.76 -11.07
C SER A 117 0.41 -5.98 -10.30
N ILE A 118 0.77 -4.78 -10.77
CA ILE A 118 1.74 -3.90 -10.10
C ILE A 118 1.17 -3.41 -8.76
N ALA A 119 -0.07 -2.91 -8.75
CA ALA A 119 -0.75 -2.48 -7.52
C ALA A 119 -0.80 -3.58 -6.46
N ASN A 120 -1.15 -4.79 -6.86
CA ASN A 120 -1.19 -5.94 -5.96
C ASN A 120 0.20 -6.28 -5.38
N LYS A 121 1.25 -6.12 -6.18
CA LYS A 121 2.62 -6.35 -5.71
C LYS A 121 3.04 -5.31 -4.68
N ILE A 122 2.77 -4.02 -4.93
CA ILE A 122 3.07 -2.92 -4.00
C ILE A 122 2.30 -3.10 -2.69
N ASP A 123 1.01 -3.42 -2.77
CA ASP A 123 0.19 -3.70 -1.58
C ASP A 123 0.74 -4.86 -0.75
N ASN A 124 1.13 -5.97 -1.39
CA ASN A 124 1.71 -7.12 -0.68
C ASN A 124 2.99 -6.74 0.05
N ASP A 125 3.81 -5.89 -0.56
CA ASP A 125 5.04 -5.39 0.05
C ASP A 125 4.76 -4.41 1.19
N MET A 126 3.73 -3.58 1.09
CA MET A 126 3.25 -2.74 2.19
C MET A 126 2.75 -3.58 3.38
N PHE A 127 1.99 -4.65 3.12
CA PHE A 127 1.59 -5.58 4.18
C PHE A 127 2.79 -6.26 4.84
N THR A 128 3.82 -6.60 4.06
CA THR A 128 5.07 -7.15 4.60
C THR A 128 5.79 -6.14 5.49
N ALA A 129 5.82 -4.86 5.09
CA ALA A 129 6.40 -3.79 5.90
C ALA A 129 5.63 -3.60 7.22
N VAL A 130 4.29 -3.56 7.19
CA VAL A 130 3.46 -3.45 8.41
C VAL A 130 3.60 -4.66 9.31
N ALA A 131 3.76 -5.86 8.75
CA ALA A 131 3.96 -7.08 9.55
C ALA A 131 5.22 -7.03 10.42
N GLY A 132 6.19 -6.18 10.08
CA GLY A 132 7.39 -5.87 10.86
C GLY A 132 7.18 -4.87 12.00
N SER A 133 5.94 -4.40 12.26
CA SER A 133 5.65 -3.47 13.35
C SER A 133 6.08 -4.04 14.71
N THR A 134 6.73 -3.20 15.51
CA THR A 134 7.18 -3.52 16.87
C THR A 134 6.04 -3.42 17.89
N LEU A 135 5.02 -2.59 17.64
CA LEU A 135 3.83 -2.52 18.45
C LEU A 135 2.92 -3.71 18.17
N THR A 136 2.83 -4.60 19.16
CA THR A 136 2.02 -5.81 19.07
C THR A 136 0.93 -5.86 20.14
N ALA A 137 -0.22 -6.42 19.78
CA ALA A 137 -1.31 -6.72 20.70
C ALA A 137 -1.81 -8.14 20.43
N THR A 138 -2.24 -8.84 21.46
CA THR A 138 -3.00 -10.09 21.34
C THR A 138 -4.42 -9.84 21.77
N SER A 139 -5.39 -10.08 20.91
CA SER A 139 -6.77 -9.70 21.14
C SER A 139 -7.74 -10.53 20.31
N ALA A 140 -8.94 -10.78 20.85
CA ALA A 140 -10.04 -11.28 20.06
C ALA A 140 -10.59 -10.20 19.12
N MET A 141 -11.23 -10.60 18.04
CA MET A 141 -11.89 -9.67 17.08
C MET A 141 -13.26 -9.25 17.57
N THR A 142 -13.27 -8.57 18.73
CA THR A 142 -14.43 -7.96 19.37
C THR A 142 -14.19 -6.47 19.55
N VAL A 143 -15.26 -5.71 19.80
CA VAL A 143 -15.15 -4.25 20.04
C VAL A 143 -14.26 -3.98 21.26
N ALA A 144 -14.42 -4.71 22.34
CA ALA A 144 -13.61 -4.59 23.56
C ALA A 144 -12.13 -4.91 23.28
N GLY A 145 -11.87 -5.97 22.53
CA GLY A 145 -10.51 -6.35 22.14
C GLY A 145 -9.82 -5.32 21.27
N LEU A 146 -10.55 -4.71 20.34
CA LEU A 146 -10.03 -3.65 19.46
C LEU A 146 -9.72 -2.36 20.25
N LEU A 147 -10.54 -2.01 21.25
CA LEU A 147 -10.26 -0.89 22.16
C LEU A 147 -8.98 -1.14 22.96
N GLY A 148 -8.81 -2.36 23.48
CA GLY A 148 -7.58 -2.76 24.17
C GLY A 148 -6.33 -2.73 23.27
N ALA A 149 -6.47 -3.15 22.01
CA ALA A 149 -5.38 -3.05 21.03
C ALA A 149 -5.04 -1.57 20.72
N LYS A 150 -6.07 -0.73 20.50
CA LYS A 150 -5.91 0.71 20.24
C LYS A 150 -5.20 1.45 21.40
N ALA A 151 -5.39 1.02 22.64
CA ALA A 151 -4.72 1.58 23.80
C ALA A 151 -3.18 1.46 23.76
N LYS A 152 -2.62 0.60 22.87
CA LYS A 152 -1.17 0.52 22.63
C LYS A 152 -0.58 1.78 21.99
N PHE A 153 -1.39 2.67 21.43
CA PHE A 153 -0.94 3.99 20.97
C PHE A 153 -0.62 4.95 22.11
N GLY A 154 -0.93 4.58 23.38
CA GLY A 154 -0.68 5.44 24.53
C GLY A 154 -1.49 6.74 24.47
N GLU A 155 -0.81 7.88 24.55
CA GLU A 155 -1.44 9.21 24.52
C GLU A 155 -2.09 9.53 23.17
N ASP A 156 -1.60 8.92 22.07
CA ASP A 156 -2.13 9.09 20.71
C ASP A 156 -3.32 8.16 20.39
N VAL A 157 -4.02 7.68 21.41
CA VAL A 157 -5.15 6.74 21.28
C VAL A 157 -6.28 7.30 20.39
N ASP A 158 -6.45 8.60 20.31
CA ASP A 158 -7.52 9.25 19.52
C ASP A 158 -7.14 9.58 18.07
N GLN A 159 -5.90 9.27 17.67
CA GLN A 159 -5.48 9.48 16.28
C GLN A 159 -6.37 8.69 15.30
N PRO A 160 -6.65 9.28 14.11
CA PRO A 160 -7.37 8.57 13.08
C PRO A 160 -6.56 7.35 12.64
N ALA A 161 -7.18 6.18 12.59
CA ALA A 161 -6.53 4.98 12.13
C ALA A 161 -7.50 4.06 11.38
N VAL A 162 -6.94 3.20 10.56
CA VAL A 162 -7.67 2.20 9.77
C VAL A 162 -7.35 0.81 10.31
N LEU A 163 -8.40 0.06 10.59
CA LEU A 163 -8.31 -1.35 10.95
C LEU A 163 -8.38 -2.19 9.67
N VAL A 164 -7.33 -2.92 9.36
CA VAL A 164 -7.27 -3.82 8.21
C VAL A 164 -7.41 -5.26 8.69
N VAL A 165 -8.42 -5.95 8.19
CA VAL A 165 -8.80 -7.31 8.62
C VAL A 165 -9.07 -8.23 7.43
N SER A 166 -8.98 -9.55 7.67
CA SER A 166 -9.44 -10.55 6.72
C SER A 166 -10.98 -10.57 6.64
N PRO A 167 -11.58 -11.12 5.55
CA PRO A 167 -13.02 -11.27 5.44
C PRO A 167 -13.64 -12.06 6.59
N ASN A 168 -12.98 -13.11 7.07
CA ASN A 168 -13.47 -13.92 8.19
C ASN A 168 -13.49 -13.15 9.51
N ASN A 169 -12.47 -12.34 9.76
CA ASN A 169 -12.42 -11.52 10.96
C ASN A 169 -13.40 -10.34 10.91
N TYR A 170 -13.66 -9.81 9.71
CA TYR A 170 -14.73 -8.84 9.52
C TYR A 170 -16.10 -9.39 9.95
N VAL A 171 -16.42 -10.63 9.57
CA VAL A 171 -17.68 -11.30 9.98
C VAL A 171 -17.75 -11.47 11.50
N LYS A 172 -16.63 -11.79 12.17
CA LYS A 172 -16.59 -11.89 13.64
C LYS A 172 -16.88 -10.53 14.31
N ILE A 173 -16.29 -9.46 13.80
CA ILE A 173 -16.55 -8.09 14.29
C ILE A 173 -18.02 -7.71 14.07
N ALA A 174 -18.57 -8.02 12.89
CA ALA A 174 -19.96 -7.73 12.58
C ALA A 174 -20.92 -8.51 13.51
N ALA A 175 -20.62 -9.78 13.79
CA ALA A 175 -21.40 -10.60 14.72
C ALA A 175 -21.35 -10.07 16.16
N ASP A 176 -20.18 -9.62 16.62
CA ASP A 176 -20.02 -8.97 17.93
C ASP A 176 -20.85 -7.68 18.03
N LEU A 177 -20.82 -6.85 16.98
CA LEU A 177 -21.62 -5.62 16.91
C LEU A 177 -23.13 -5.88 16.94
N VAL A 178 -23.61 -6.94 16.27
CA VAL A 178 -25.03 -7.33 16.29
C VAL A 178 -25.46 -7.77 17.69
N SER A 179 -24.55 -8.33 18.49
CA SER A 179 -24.84 -8.76 19.86
C SER A 179 -24.95 -7.60 20.86
N LEU A 180 -24.48 -6.39 20.49
CA LEU A 180 -24.55 -5.21 21.34
C LEU A 180 -25.89 -4.48 21.17
N GLU A 181 -26.46 -3.95 22.25
CA GLU A 181 -27.81 -3.34 22.31
C GLU A 181 -28.02 -2.09 21.40
N ASN A 182 -26.99 -1.57 20.78
CA ASN A 182 -27.05 -0.39 19.87
C ASN A 182 -26.54 -0.68 18.46
N SER A 183 -26.73 -1.89 17.96
CA SER A 183 -26.26 -2.36 16.66
C SER A 183 -26.73 -1.54 15.46
N ASP A 184 -27.93 -0.98 15.49
CA ASP A 184 -28.54 -0.25 14.37
C ASP A 184 -27.81 1.06 13.99
N LYS A 185 -27.03 1.65 14.92
CA LYS A 185 -26.27 2.87 14.67
C LYS A 185 -24.89 2.61 14.05
N VAL A 186 -24.39 1.39 14.16
CA VAL A 186 -23.04 1.02 13.70
C VAL A 186 -23.08 0.25 12.39
N LEU A 187 -24.16 -0.50 12.16
CA LEU A 187 -24.43 -1.22 10.93
C LEU A 187 -25.37 -0.41 10.02
N VAL A 188 -24.83 0.41 9.14
CA VAL A 188 -25.64 1.11 8.13
C VAL A 188 -25.72 0.23 6.89
N GLY A 189 -26.91 -0.30 6.61
CA GLY A 189 -27.11 -1.16 5.44
C GLY A 189 -26.34 -2.48 5.47
N GLY A 190 -26.03 -3.02 6.66
CA GLY A 190 -25.28 -4.27 6.81
C GLY A 190 -23.75 -4.13 6.64
N VAL A 191 -23.24 -2.92 6.50
CA VAL A 191 -21.80 -2.65 6.35
C VAL A 191 -21.24 -2.01 7.62
N VAL A 192 -20.15 -2.58 8.14
CA VAL A 192 -19.39 -2.02 9.26
C VAL A 192 -18.49 -0.90 8.74
N GLY A 193 -18.87 0.35 8.97
CA GLY A 193 -18.08 1.51 8.54
C GLY A 193 -16.96 1.87 9.51
N LYS A 194 -17.30 1.97 10.82
CA LYS A 194 -16.36 2.29 11.90
C LYS A 194 -16.61 1.43 13.13
N VAL A 195 -15.54 0.95 13.75
CA VAL A 195 -15.55 0.19 15.00
C VAL A 195 -14.52 0.76 15.94
N ALA A 196 -14.88 1.02 17.18
CA ALA A 196 -13.98 1.60 18.18
C ALA A 196 -13.28 2.91 17.72
N GLY A 197 -13.94 3.70 16.84
CA GLY A 197 -13.36 4.88 16.20
C GLY A 197 -12.43 4.59 15.02
N LEU A 198 -12.18 3.31 14.70
CA LEU A 198 -11.34 2.87 13.57
C LEU A 198 -12.19 2.67 12.32
N GLN A 199 -11.71 3.15 11.18
CA GLN A 199 -12.31 2.81 9.89
C GLN A 199 -11.94 1.38 9.53
N VAL A 200 -12.92 0.54 9.19
CA VAL A 200 -12.67 -0.86 8.84
C VAL A 200 -12.42 -1.02 7.35
N LYS A 201 -11.32 -1.66 7.00
CA LYS A 201 -10.97 -2.06 5.63
C LYS A 201 -10.75 -3.56 5.55
N VAL A 202 -11.47 -4.21 4.67
CA VAL A 202 -11.34 -5.66 4.46
C VAL A 202 -10.32 -5.92 3.37
N SER A 203 -9.38 -6.83 3.62
CA SER A 203 -8.41 -7.27 2.62
C SER A 203 -8.18 -8.77 2.70
N GLY A 204 -8.27 -9.45 1.56
CA GLY A 204 -7.92 -10.87 1.45
C GLY A 204 -6.43 -11.18 1.57
N LYS A 205 -5.58 -10.13 1.68
CA LYS A 205 -4.13 -10.27 1.85
C LYS A 205 -3.72 -10.45 3.32
N VAL A 206 -4.64 -10.20 4.24
CA VAL A 206 -4.44 -10.38 5.69
C VAL A 206 -4.89 -11.77 6.10
N ASN A 207 -4.04 -12.48 6.84
CA ASN A 207 -4.36 -13.80 7.36
C ASN A 207 -5.40 -13.72 8.48
N ASP A 208 -6.16 -14.80 8.69
CA ASP A 208 -7.17 -14.88 9.74
C ASP A 208 -6.62 -14.84 11.17
N THR A 209 -5.31 -15.08 11.32
CA THR A 209 -4.60 -15.02 12.62
C THR A 209 -4.06 -13.64 12.96
N THR A 210 -4.16 -12.69 12.03
CA THR A 210 -3.59 -11.34 12.20
C THR A 210 -4.58 -10.25 11.77
N ALA A 211 -4.42 -9.06 12.33
CA ALA A 211 -5.05 -7.83 11.89
C ALA A 211 -4.09 -6.67 12.12
N TYR A 212 -4.33 -5.54 11.48
CA TYR A 212 -3.47 -4.37 11.59
C TYR A 212 -4.28 -3.12 11.87
N ILE A 213 -3.82 -2.30 12.82
CA ILE A 213 -4.31 -0.93 12.99
C ILE A 213 -3.21 -0.01 12.47
N ILE A 214 -3.52 0.80 11.47
CA ILE A 214 -2.55 1.63 10.77
C ILE A 214 -3.06 3.07 10.76
N ALA A 215 -2.30 3.98 11.36
CA ALA A 215 -2.57 5.41 11.27
C ALA A 215 -1.92 6.01 10.01
N PRO A 216 -2.45 7.10 9.45
CA PRO A 216 -1.85 7.80 8.32
C PRO A 216 -0.40 8.20 8.61
N GLY A 217 0.47 8.01 7.63
CA GLY A 217 1.89 8.29 7.76
C GLY A 217 2.73 7.20 8.43
N ALA A 218 2.13 6.05 8.80
CA ALA A 218 2.85 4.89 9.31
C ALA A 218 3.74 4.26 8.23
N LEU A 219 3.27 4.24 6.99
CA LEU A 219 3.94 3.64 5.84
C LEU A 219 4.65 4.68 4.98
N GLY A 220 5.74 4.28 4.34
CA GLY A 220 6.42 5.02 3.29
C GLY A 220 6.43 4.21 1.98
N LEU A 221 6.19 4.91 0.88
CA LEU A 221 6.34 4.42 -0.47
C LEU A 221 7.37 5.31 -1.18
N ALA A 222 8.57 4.79 -1.37
CA ALA A 222 9.60 5.49 -2.12
C ALA A 222 9.51 5.11 -3.58
N LEU A 223 9.33 6.08 -4.44
CA LEU A 223 9.30 5.93 -5.89
C LEU A 223 10.61 6.43 -6.48
N LYS A 224 11.26 5.63 -7.29
CA LYS A 224 12.43 6.01 -8.06
C LYS A 224 12.11 6.27 -9.52
N ARG A 225 11.18 5.50 -10.06
CA ARG A 225 10.65 5.67 -11.40
C ARG A 225 9.19 5.24 -11.39
N ASP A 226 8.34 6.11 -11.91
CA ASP A 226 6.94 5.81 -12.14
C ASP A 226 6.79 4.67 -13.16
N VAL A 227 5.58 4.17 -13.32
CA VAL A 227 5.31 3.06 -14.24
C VAL A 227 5.75 3.42 -15.65
N GLN A 228 6.57 2.55 -16.23
CA GLN A 228 6.93 2.61 -17.63
C GLN A 228 6.28 1.44 -18.37
N VAL A 229 5.64 1.74 -19.49
CA VAL A 229 5.05 0.73 -20.35
C VAL A 229 5.84 0.72 -21.67
N GLU A 230 6.27 -0.47 -22.07
CA GLU A 230 6.95 -0.70 -23.33
C GLU A 230 6.19 -1.75 -24.14
N SER A 231 6.16 -1.59 -25.44
CA SER A 231 5.59 -2.59 -26.36
C SER A 231 6.55 -2.89 -27.48
N ASP A 232 6.68 -4.17 -27.79
CA ASP A 232 7.47 -4.64 -28.93
C ASP A 232 6.70 -5.70 -29.69
N ARG A 233 6.96 -5.80 -31.00
CA ARG A 233 6.30 -6.75 -31.88
C ARG A 233 7.27 -7.83 -32.37
N ASP A 234 6.94 -9.07 -32.05
CA ASP A 234 7.58 -10.22 -32.68
C ASP A 234 6.93 -10.49 -34.04
N ILE A 235 7.69 -10.20 -35.08
CA ILE A 235 7.22 -10.39 -36.49
C ILE A 235 7.21 -11.84 -36.94
N VAL A 236 7.95 -12.69 -36.22
CA VAL A 236 8.05 -14.12 -36.54
C VAL A 236 6.91 -14.88 -35.89
N ALA A 237 6.70 -14.65 -34.62
CA ALA A 237 5.62 -15.29 -33.83
C ALA A 237 4.26 -14.58 -34.01
N LYS A 238 4.21 -13.44 -34.74
CA LYS A 238 2.99 -12.66 -35.00
C LYS A 238 2.23 -12.29 -33.71
N LEU A 239 2.99 -11.83 -32.70
CA LEU A 239 2.45 -11.39 -31.43
C LEU A 239 3.02 -10.02 -31.05
N THR A 240 2.31 -9.31 -30.15
CA THR A 240 2.75 -8.08 -29.53
C THR A 240 2.98 -8.33 -28.05
N VAL A 241 4.17 -8.02 -27.56
CA VAL A 241 4.52 -8.06 -26.14
C VAL A 241 4.31 -6.66 -25.56
N ILE A 242 3.61 -6.56 -24.44
CA ILE A 242 3.44 -5.32 -23.69
C ILE A 242 3.95 -5.58 -22.29
N THR A 243 4.88 -4.78 -21.80
CA THR A 243 5.45 -4.86 -20.47
C THR A 243 5.20 -3.57 -19.71
N ALA A 244 4.96 -3.70 -18.40
CA ALA A 244 4.90 -2.57 -17.49
C ALA A 244 5.81 -2.83 -16.31
N ASP A 245 6.60 -1.85 -15.89
CA ASP A 245 7.47 -1.95 -14.73
C ASP A 245 7.54 -0.64 -13.95
N GLU A 246 7.83 -0.75 -12.65
CA GLU A 246 7.97 0.34 -11.71
C GLU A 246 9.13 0.08 -10.75
N HIS A 247 9.84 1.13 -10.35
CA HIS A 247 10.93 1.06 -9.39
C HIS A 247 10.53 1.76 -8.10
N TYR A 248 10.34 0.98 -7.04
CA TYR A 248 9.84 1.46 -5.75
C TYR A 248 10.45 0.70 -4.56
N ALA A 249 10.21 1.25 -3.38
CA ALA A 249 10.42 0.54 -2.12
C ALA A 249 9.29 0.88 -1.15
N THR A 250 8.89 -0.09 -0.34
CA THR A 250 7.92 0.08 0.74
C THR A 250 8.60 -0.17 2.08
N TYR A 251 8.29 0.64 3.07
CA TYR A 251 8.89 0.55 4.39
C TYR A 251 7.95 1.07 5.47
N LEU A 252 8.19 0.66 6.70
CA LEU A 252 7.51 1.20 7.86
C LEU A 252 8.24 2.48 8.27
N LYS A 253 7.61 3.65 8.01
CA LYS A 253 8.19 4.97 8.27
C LYS A 253 8.16 5.31 9.75
N ASP A 254 7.04 5.01 10.40
CA ASP A 254 6.81 5.31 11.81
C ASP A 254 6.21 4.10 12.51
N GLU A 255 7.01 3.45 13.35
CA GLU A 255 6.60 2.25 14.06
C GLU A 255 5.55 2.52 15.15
N SER A 256 5.50 3.76 15.70
CA SER A 256 4.50 4.14 16.70
C SER A 256 3.09 4.23 16.14
N LYS A 257 2.93 4.30 14.82
CA LYS A 257 1.67 4.47 14.11
C LYS A 257 1.08 3.18 13.52
N ALA A 258 1.70 2.05 13.75
CA ALA A 258 1.21 0.76 13.26
C ALA A 258 1.18 -0.29 14.37
N ILE A 259 0.04 -0.92 14.59
CA ILE A 259 -0.12 -2.01 15.57
C ILE A 259 -0.45 -3.30 14.81
N LYS A 260 0.31 -4.35 15.10
CA LYS A 260 0.01 -5.71 14.66
C LYS A 260 -0.79 -6.42 15.75
N ILE A 261 -1.97 -6.90 15.40
CA ILE A 261 -2.81 -7.68 16.29
C ILE A 261 -2.66 -9.15 15.94
N THR A 262 -2.28 -9.95 16.90
CA THR A 262 -2.37 -11.41 16.83
C THR A 262 -3.71 -11.84 17.41
N ILE A 263 -4.47 -12.60 16.66
CA ILE A 263 -5.82 -13.02 17.03
C ILE A 263 -5.68 -14.31 17.86
N GLY A 264 -6.11 -14.22 19.11
CA GLY A 264 -6.12 -15.32 20.06
C GLY A 264 -7.50 -15.97 20.22
#